data_7952e9cc1dd75152df8b7e9eda520393
#
_entry.id   7952e9cc1dd75152df8b7e9eda520393
#
_cell.length_a   1.000
_cell.length_b   1.000
_cell.length_c   1.000
_cell.angle_alpha   90.00
_cell.angle_beta   90.00
_cell.angle_gamma   90.00
#
_symmetry.space_group_name_H-M   'P 1'
#
loop_
_entity.id
_entity.type
_entity.pdbx_description
1 polymer ?
#
loop_
_entity_poly.entity_id
_entity_poly.type
_entity_poly.pdbx_seq_one_letter_code
_entity_poly.pdbx_strand_id
1 'polypeptide(L)'
;MRGHVDGTGWARLAVGVVVAGLLSAPGNALGQSLKEQIVGAWRQVSIYTEEGGVRSHPYGDKIVGLVVFDRSGYIISFLSKAELPKFAVNNRLKGTDAEYRTVVQGIIAGFGRYTVYGETVSIAWEASSFPNRAGTTEKRTYKIVGDEMTAVNPTASSGGTSYQKWVRVK
;
A
#
# COMPACT_ATOMS: atom_id res chain seq x y z
N MET A 1 -45.97 5.35 91.32
CA MET A 1 -45.65 6.77 91.06
C MET A 1 -44.87 6.87 89.79
N ARG A 2 -45.43 7.49 88.82
CA ARG A 2 -44.87 8.48 87.87
C ARG A 2 -43.41 8.18 87.35
N GLY A 3 -43.09 8.21 86.14
CA GLY A 3 -43.55 8.85 84.88
C GLY A 3 -42.62 8.39 83.78
N HIS A 4 -43.13 8.25 82.71
CA HIS A 4 -43.00 9.05 81.46
C HIS A 4 -41.57 9.43 81.07
N VAL A 5 -41.12 9.09 79.91
CA VAL A 5 -41.02 9.92 78.71
C VAL A 5 -40.49 9.16 77.48
N ASP A 6 -41.08 9.56 76.41
CA ASP A 6 -40.81 9.19 74.99
C ASP A 6 -39.42 9.55 74.50
N GLY A 7 -38.94 8.82 73.46
CA GLY A 7 -37.72 9.15 72.70
C GLY A 7 -37.74 8.49 71.37
N THR A 8 -38.39 9.17 70.42
CA THR A 8 -38.39 8.80 68.98
C THR A 8 -37.00 8.93 68.39
N GLY A 9 -36.37 7.81 68.01
CA GLY A 9 -35.15 7.78 67.30
C GLY A 9 -35.39 7.52 65.79
N TRP A 10 -35.13 8.50 65.01
CA TRP A 10 -35.23 8.47 63.52
C TRP A 10 -34.14 7.60 62.94
N ALA A 11 -34.52 6.49 62.36
CA ALA A 11 -33.61 5.68 61.53
C ALA A 11 -33.37 6.39 60.19
N ARG A 12 -32.17 6.87 59.96
CA ARG A 12 -31.72 7.37 58.67
C ARG A 12 -31.28 6.19 57.78
N LEU A 13 -32.11 5.89 56.79
CA LEU A 13 -31.78 4.99 55.72
C LEU A 13 -30.73 5.69 54.81
N ALA A 14 -29.49 5.22 54.85
CA ALA A 14 -28.46 5.61 53.90
C ALA A 14 -28.66 4.77 52.63
N VAL A 15 -29.16 5.41 51.58
CA VAL A 15 -29.21 4.83 50.24
C VAL A 15 -27.82 4.90 49.64
N GLY A 16 -27.11 3.78 49.65
CA GLY A 16 -25.83 3.64 48.96
C GLY A 16 -26.05 3.54 47.44
N VAL A 17 -25.72 4.61 46.72
CA VAL A 17 -25.68 4.57 45.25
C VAL A 17 -24.41 3.82 44.83
N VAL A 18 -24.54 2.58 44.40
CA VAL A 18 -23.48 1.82 43.74
C VAL A 18 -23.36 2.33 42.29
N VAL A 19 -22.41 3.20 42.06
CA VAL A 19 -22.00 3.57 40.69
C VAL A 19 -21.19 2.41 40.12
N ALA A 20 -21.85 1.56 39.36
CA ALA A 20 -21.17 0.55 38.54
C ALA A 20 -20.42 1.27 37.41
N GLY A 21 -19.13 1.53 37.63
CA GLY A 21 -18.22 2.01 36.58
C GLY A 21 -18.09 0.95 35.48
N LEU A 22 -18.67 1.21 34.32
CA LEU A 22 -18.42 0.47 33.12
C LEU A 22 -16.94 0.73 32.70
N LEU A 23 -16.05 -0.16 33.11
CA LEU A 23 -14.69 -0.25 32.54
C LEU A 23 -14.85 -0.67 31.08
N SER A 24 -14.93 0.32 30.18
CA SER A 24 -14.74 0.09 28.75
C SER A 24 -13.32 -0.39 28.58
N ALA A 25 -13.10 -1.70 28.47
CA ALA A 25 -11.85 -2.26 28.00
C ALA A 25 -11.55 -1.63 26.65
N PRO A 26 -10.31 -1.12 26.40
CA PRO A 26 -9.94 -0.70 25.08
C PRO A 26 -10.05 -1.92 24.18
N GLY A 27 -11.08 -1.96 23.34
CA GLY A 27 -11.19 -2.95 22.28
C GLY A 27 -9.91 -2.86 21.49
N ASN A 28 -9.14 -3.95 21.41
CA ASN A 28 -8.06 -4.06 20.47
C ASN A 28 -8.65 -3.76 19.10
N ALA A 29 -8.42 -2.55 18.60
CA ALA A 29 -8.63 -2.23 17.22
C ALA A 29 -7.65 -3.14 16.45
N LEU A 30 -8.13 -4.31 16.03
CA LEU A 30 -7.41 -5.17 15.10
C LEU A 30 -7.16 -4.29 13.88
N GLY A 31 -5.92 -3.85 13.71
CA GLY A 31 -5.53 -3.02 12.57
C GLY A 31 -5.99 -3.73 11.29
N GLN A 32 -6.50 -2.95 10.33
CA GLN A 32 -6.92 -3.51 9.04
C GLN A 32 -5.80 -4.36 8.45
N SER A 33 -6.14 -5.52 7.92
CA SER A 33 -5.18 -6.40 7.23
C SER A 33 -4.59 -5.70 6.01
N LEU A 34 -3.37 -6.08 5.60
CA LEU A 34 -2.78 -5.57 4.36
C LEU A 34 -3.74 -5.74 3.17
N LYS A 35 -4.49 -6.85 3.12
CA LYS A 35 -5.47 -7.14 2.07
C LYS A 35 -6.55 -6.05 1.95
N GLU A 36 -6.98 -5.49 3.06
CA GLU A 36 -7.97 -4.40 3.10
C GLU A 36 -7.32 -3.05 2.81
N GLN A 37 -6.15 -2.81 3.40
CA GLN A 37 -5.44 -1.54 3.29
C GLN A 37 -4.88 -1.29 1.90
N ILE A 38 -4.45 -2.33 1.16
CA ILE A 38 -3.78 -2.17 -0.13
C ILE A 38 -4.73 -1.70 -1.23
N VAL A 39 -6.03 -1.99 -1.10
CA VAL A 39 -7.04 -1.64 -2.11
C VAL A 39 -7.08 -0.14 -2.34
N GLY A 40 -7.09 0.25 -3.63
CA GLY A 40 -7.16 1.64 -4.06
C GLY A 40 -6.04 2.02 -5.03
N ALA A 41 -5.93 3.31 -5.30
CA ALA A 41 -4.93 3.88 -6.19
C ALA A 41 -3.78 4.49 -5.37
N TRP A 42 -2.55 4.27 -5.86
CA TRP A 42 -1.33 4.68 -5.20
C TRP A 42 -0.38 5.32 -6.20
N ARG A 43 -0.01 6.57 -5.95
CA ARG A 43 0.97 7.32 -6.75
C ARG A 43 2.38 6.93 -6.32
N GLN A 44 3.20 6.51 -7.25
CA GLN A 44 4.60 6.19 -6.97
C GLN A 44 5.41 7.46 -6.75
N VAL A 45 6.19 7.50 -5.68
CA VAL A 45 7.02 8.66 -5.31
C VAL A 45 8.51 8.36 -5.38
N SER A 46 8.91 7.10 -5.26
CA SER A 46 10.30 6.69 -5.47
C SER A 46 10.44 5.23 -5.87
N ILE A 47 11.51 4.95 -6.59
CA ILE A 47 12.01 3.60 -6.88
C ILE A 47 13.52 3.66 -7.05
N TYR A 48 14.22 2.70 -6.48
CA TYR A 48 15.62 2.41 -6.77
C TYR A 48 15.84 0.90 -6.76
N THR A 49 16.95 0.44 -7.33
CA THR A 49 17.39 -0.95 -7.27
C THR A 49 18.74 -1.05 -6.60
N GLU A 50 19.00 -2.18 -5.96
CA GLU A 50 20.30 -2.53 -5.40
C GLU A 50 20.73 -3.89 -5.95
N GLU A 51 21.96 -3.93 -6.48
CA GLU A 51 22.60 -5.15 -6.98
C GLU A 51 24.08 -5.12 -6.61
N GLY A 52 24.57 -6.17 -5.96
CA GLY A 52 25.96 -6.23 -5.49
C GLY A 52 26.39 -5.08 -4.57
N GLY A 53 25.46 -4.51 -3.78
CA GLY A 53 25.70 -3.35 -2.92
C GLY A 53 25.69 -2.00 -3.65
N VAL A 54 25.44 -1.98 -4.94
CA VAL A 54 25.35 -0.75 -5.74
C VAL A 54 23.89 -0.35 -5.93
N ARG A 55 23.57 0.91 -5.56
CA ARG A 55 22.25 1.48 -5.78
C ARG A 55 22.19 2.17 -7.15
N SER A 56 21.09 1.96 -7.87
CA SER A 56 20.82 2.61 -9.14
C SER A 56 19.36 3.09 -9.24
N HIS A 57 19.13 4.06 -10.13
CA HIS A 57 17.82 4.66 -10.41
C HIS A 57 17.45 4.41 -11.89
N PRO A 58 16.93 3.23 -12.24
CA PRO A 58 16.72 2.84 -13.64
C PRO A 58 15.73 3.76 -14.38
N TYR A 59 14.86 4.44 -13.64
CA TYR A 59 13.91 5.41 -14.21
C TYR A 59 14.30 6.87 -13.92
N GLY A 60 15.54 7.12 -13.41
CA GLY A 60 15.99 8.44 -12.99
C GLY A 60 15.37 8.89 -11.68
N ASP A 61 15.64 10.14 -11.30
CA ASP A 61 15.22 10.71 -10.01
C ASP A 61 13.76 11.20 -10.04
N LYS A 62 13.26 11.56 -11.22
CA LYS A 62 11.88 12.00 -11.44
C LYS A 62 11.10 10.93 -12.18
N ILE A 63 10.05 10.47 -11.55
CA ILE A 63 9.20 9.39 -12.07
C ILE A 63 7.73 9.80 -12.11
N VAL A 64 6.97 9.17 -12.99
CA VAL A 64 5.50 9.18 -12.99
C VAL A 64 5.04 7.74 -12.87
N GLY A 65 4.30 7.43 -11.83
CA GLY A 65 3.84 6.07 -11.59
C GLY A 65 2.52 6.03 -10.85
N LEU A 66 1.73 5.03 -11.20
CA LEU A 66 0.47 4.70 -10.53
C LEU A 66 0.34 3.19 -10.44
N VAL A 67 -0.09 2.72 -9.30
CA VAL A 67 -0.58 1.35 -9.14
C VAL A 67 -1.99 1.38 -8.58
N VAL A 68 -2.85 0.53 -9.11
CA VAL A 68 -4.22 0.33 -8.63
C VAL A 68 -4.38 -1.12 -8.22
N PHE A 69 -4.80 -1.34 -6.99
CA PHE A 69 -5.23 -2.63 -6.48
C PHE A 69 -6.75 -2.61 -6.39
N ASP A 70 -7.40 -3.39 -7.25
CA ASP A 70 -8.85 -3.48 -7.29
C ASP A 70 -9.38 -4.55 -6.31
N ARG A 71 -10.57 -4.34 -5.76
CA ARG A 71 -11.21 -5.28 -4.82
C ARG A 71 -11.49 -6.66 -5.42
N SER A 72 -11.64 -6.76 -6.74
CA SER A 72 -11.84 -8.03 -7.44
C SER A 72 -10.56 -8.84 -7.62
N GLY A 73 -9.41 -8.32 -7.12
CA GLY A 73 -8.11 -8.99 -7.16
C GLY A 73 -7.28 -8.66 -8.40
N TYR A 74 -7.61 -7.61 -9.15
CA TYR A 74 -6.76 -7.11 -10.21
C TYR A 74 -5.77 -6.06 -9.72
N ILE A 75 -4.58 -6.08 -10.30
CA ILE A 75 -3.58 -5.03 -10.17
C ILE A 75 -3.30 -4.45 -11.57
N ILE A 76 -3.23 -3.12 -11.64
CA ILE A 76 -2.76 -2.39 -12.82
C ILE A 76 -1.60 -1.51 -12.35
N SER A 77 -0.48 -1.59 -13.04
CA SER A 77 0.72 -0.83 -12.70
C SER A 77 1.28 -0.12 -13.91
N PHE A 78 1.60 1.14 -13.76
CA PHE A 78 2.32 1.95 -14.73
C PHE A 78 3.41 2.73 -14.02
N LEU A 79 4.60 2.75 -14.58
CA LEU A 79 5.74 3.54 -14.14
C LEU A 79 6.52 4.02 -15.36
N SER A 80 6.89 5.28 -15.37
CA SER A 80 7.79 5.84 -16.40
C SER A 80 8.77 6.87 -15.81
N LYS A 81 9.84 7.15 -16.55
CA LYS A 81 10.58 8.41 -16.40
C LYS A 81 9.60 9.57 -16.54
N ALA A 82 9.76 10.64 -15.75
CA ALA A 82 8.89 11.82 -15.85
C ALA A 82 9.05 12.54 -17.20
N GLU A 83 10.26 12.51 -17.74
CA GLU A 83 10.61 13.19 -18.98
C GLU A 83 11.00 12.14 -20.03
N LEU A 84 10.01 11.71 -20.80
CA LEU A 84 10.23 10.93 -22.02
C LEU A 84 10.16 11.87 -23.22
N PRO A 85 11.14 11.79 -24.16
CA PRO A 85 11.08 12.59 -25.38
C PRO A 85 9.85 12.22 -26.20
N LYS A 86 9.24 13.23 -26.82
CA LYS A 86 8.19 13.00 -27.82
C LYS A 86 8.82 12.43 -29.08
N PHE A 87 8.10 11.56 -29.78
CA PHE A 87 8.50 11.14 -31.12
C PHE A 87 8.57 12.36 -32.05
N ALA A 88 9.61 12.46 -32.86
CA ALA A 88 9.77 13.53 -33.84
C ALA A 88 8.61 13.55 -34.84
N VAL A 89 8.14 12.35 -35.22
CA VAL A 89 6.91 12.17 -35.99
C VAL A 89 5.79 11.76 -35.03
N ASN A 90 4.65 12.44 -35.05
CA ASN A 90 3.50 12.09 -34.20
C ASN A 90 2.82 10.77 -34.63
N ASN A 91 3.64 9.71 -34.74
CA ASN A 91 3.24 8.36 -35.09
C ASN A 91 4.17 7.36 -34.41
N ARG A 92 3.64 6.62 -33.40
CA ARG A 92 4.42 5.68 -32.62
C ARG A 92 5.01 4.49 -33.42
N LEU A 93 4.54 4.25 -34.64
CA LEU A 93 5.05 3.19 -35.52
C LEU A 93 6.12 3.70 -36.50
N LYS A 94 6.43 5.00 -36.47
CA LYS A 94 7.41 5.64 -37.35
C LYS A 94 8.53 6.36 -36.56
N GLY A 95 8.81 5.89 -35.36
CA GLY A 95 9.93 6.38 -34.56
C GLY A 95 11.25 5.83 -35.04
N THR A 96 12.33 6.48 -34.62
CA THR A 96 13.69 5.97 -34.77
C THR A 96 14.00 4.89 -33.72
N ASP A 97 15.01 4.08 -33.98
CA ASP A 97 15.49 3.07 -33.02
C ASP A 97 15.89 3.70 -31.67
N ALA A 98 16.44 4.89 -31.68
CA ALA A 98 16.81 5.62 -30.45
C ALA A 98 15.58 6.03 -29.63
N GLU A 99 14.52 6.50 -30.30
CA GLU A 99 13.25 6.83 -29.65
C GLU A 99 12.60 5.59 -29.05
N TYR A 100 12.52 4.49 -29.80
CA TYR A 100 11.99 3.23 -29.29
C TYR A 100 12.77 2.70 -28.11
N ARG A 101 14.10 2.72 -28.17
CA ARG A 101 14.96 2.31 -27.06
C ARG A 101 14.70 3.14 -25.82
N THR A 102 14.61 4.47 -25.97
CA THR A 102 14.34 5.38 -24.84
C THR A 102 13.00 5.11 -24.19
N VAL A 103 11.96 4.88 -24.97
CA VAL A 103 10.62 4.56 -24.46
C VAL A 103 10.62 3.21 -23.78
N VAL A 104 11.17 2.16 -24.40
CA VAL A 104 11.20 0.82 -23.82
C VAL A 104 11.97 0.78 -22.50
N GLN A 105 13.11 1.45 -22.42
CA GLN A 105 13.90 1.52 -21.18
C GLN A 105 13.32 2.50 -20.14
N GLY A 106 12.46 3.40 -20.56
CA GLY A 106 11.88 4.43 -19.72
C GLY A 106 10.51 4.09 -19.14
N ILE A 107 9.86 3.01 -19.57
CA ILE A 107 8.50 2.66 -19.15
C ILE A 107 8.44 1.19 -18.74
N ILE A 108 7.70 0.91 -17.68
CA ILE A 108 7.21 -0.42 -17.38
C ILE A 108 5.73 -0.33 -16.99
N ALA A 109 4.91 -1.16 -17.63
CA ALA A 109 3.48 -1.25 -17.36
C ALA A 109 3.06 -2.71 -17.37
N GLY A 110 1.95 -3.01 -16.73
CA GLY A 110 1.37 -4.34 -16.74
C GLY A 110 0.12 -4.42 -15.87
N PHE A 111 -0.62 -5.50 -16.07
CA PHE A 111 -1.75 -5.85 -15.23
C PHE A 111 -1.79 -7.36 -15.00
N GLY A 112 -2.51 -7.76 -13.96
CA GLY A 112 -2.66 -9.16 -13.61
C GLY A 112 -3.51 -9.35 -12.37
N ARG A 113 -3.45 -10.53 -11.78
CA ARG A 113 -4.13 -10.87 -10.54
C ARG A 113 -3.20 -10.77 -9.36
N TYR A 114 -3.72 -10.31 -8.22
CA TYR A 114 -2.96 -10.34 -6.97
C TYR A 114 -3.67 -11.10 -5.86
N THR A 115 -2.89 -11.67 -4.98
CA THR A 115 -3.33 -12.26 -3.71
C THR A 115 -2.43 -11.77 -2.59
N VAL A 116 -2.99 -11.65 -1.38
CA VAL A 116 -2.28 -11.17 -0.19
C VAL A 116 -2.24 -12.27 0.86
N TYR A 117 -1.06 -12.55 1.38
CA TYR A 117 -0.83 -13.44 2.51
C TYR A 117 0.18 -12.79 3.48
N GLY A 118 -0.29 -12.37 4.65
CA GLY A 118 0.49 -11.57 5.57
C GLY A 118 0.97 -10.27 4.91
N GLU A 119 2.27 -10.03 4.90
CA GLU A 119 2.91 -8.89 4.22
C GLU A 119 3.30 -9.20 2.76
N THR A 120 3.08 -10.43 2.30
CA THR A 120 3.45 -10.85 0.94
C THR A 120 2.28 -10.67 -0.01
N VAL A 121 2.52 -9.97 -1.10
CA VAL A 121 1.62 -9.88 -2.25
C VAL A 121 2.21 -10.70 -3.39
N SER A 122 1.47 -11.71 -3.84
CA SER A 122 1.78 -12.47 -5.04
C SER A 122 1.02 -11.88 -6.22
N ILE A 123 1.72 -11.57 -7.31
CA ILE A 123 1.16 -10.94 -8.50
C ILE A 123 1.40 -11.90 -9.68
N ALA A 124 0.32 -12.45 -10.22
CA ALA A 124 0.33 -13.24 -11.46
C ALA A 124 0.07 -12.28 -12.62
N TRP A 125 1.11 -11.96 -13.39
CA TRP A 125 1.07 -11.00 -14.48
C TRP A 125 0.41 -11.61 -15.72
N GLU A 126 -0.68 -11.02 -16.19
CA GLU A 126 -1.37 -11.42 -17.43
C GLU A 126 -0.74 -10.76 -18.66
N ALA A 127 -0.36 -9.48 -18.53
CA ALA A 127 0.35 -8.74 -19.58
C ALA A 127 1.32 -7.72 -19.00
N SER A 128 2.36 -7.40 -19.77
CA SER A 128 3.36 -6.39 -19.41
C SER A 128 4.03 -5.79 -20.63
N SER A 129 4.45 -4.53 -20.53
CA SER A 129 5.35 -3.88 -21.51
C SER A 129 6.75 -4.50 -21.52
N PHE A 130 7.12 -5.26 -20.52
CA PHE A 130 8.25 -6.18 -20.50
C PHE A 130 7.74 -7.59 -20.72
N PRO A 131 7.81 -8.13 -21.96
CA PRO A 131 7.14 -9.40 -22.32
C PRO A 131 7.53 -10.60 -21.45
N ASN A 132 8.78 -10.64 -20.96
CA ASN A 132 9.27 -11.75 -20.12
C ASN A 132 8.54 -11.84 -18.76
N ARG A 133 7.81 -10.81 -18.36
CA ARG A 133 7.01 -10.79 -17.14
C ARG A 133 5.63 -11.43 -17.34
N ALA A 134 5.07 -11.37 -18.54
CA ALA A 134 3.75 -11.95 -18.81
C ALA A 134 3.77 -13.47 -18.57
N GLY A 135 2.73 -13.99 -17.91
CA GLY A 135 2.63 -15.40 -17.52
C GLY A 135 3.45 -15.79 -16.30
N THR A 136 4.20 -14.86 -15.68
CA THR A 136 4.96 -15.13 -14.45
C THR A 136 4.23 -14.72 -13.19
N THR A 137 4.68 -15.24 -12.04
CA THR A 137 4.22 -14.81 -10.72
C THR A 137 5.39 -14.20 -9.96
N GLU A 138 5.23 -12.94 -9.55
CA GLU A 138 6.18 -12.25 -8.67
C GLU A 138 5.63 -12.21 -7.24
N LYS A 139 6.52 -12.34 -6.26
CA LYS A 139 6.22 -12.14 -4.84
C LYS A 139 6.96 -10.91 -4.35
N ARG A 140 6.25 -10.01 -3.69
CA ARG A 140 6.79 -8.79 -3.12
C ARG A 140 6.33 -8.63 -1.68
N THR A 141 7.19 -8.10 -0.83
CA THR A 141 6.82 -7.72 0.54
C THR A 141 6.31 -6.28 0.53
N TYR A 142 5.11 -6.07 1.08
CA TYR A 142 4.48 -4.75 1.18
C TYR A 142 4.29 -4.36 2.64
N LYS A 143 4.41 -3.06 2.90
CA LYS A 143 4.05 -2.47 4.19
C LYS A 143 3.29 -1.16 3.95
N ILE A 144 2.20 -0.96 4.70
CA ILE A 144 1.39 0.26 4.65
C ILE A 144 1.38 0.89 6.06
N VAL A 145 1.67 2.18 6.13
CA VAL A 145 1.58 2.99 7.34
C VAL A 145 0.87 4.28 6.98
N GLY A 146 -0.37 4.43 7.43
CA GLY A 146 -1.23 5.54 7.03
C GLY A 146 -1.45 5.59 5.51
N ASP A 147 -1.10 6.71 4.90
CA ASP A 147 -1.21 6.92 3.45
C ASP A 147 0.08 6.57 2.67
N GLU A 148 1.07 5.99 3.31
CA GLU A 148 2.31 5.56 2.67
C GLU A 148 2.34 4.03 2.49
N MET A 149 2.76 3.58 1.32
CA MET A 149 3.00 2.17 1.00
C MET A 149 4.43 1.98 0.51
N THR A 150 5.10 0.97 1.03
CA THR A 150 6.43 0.54 0.56
C THR A 150 6.36 -0.89 0.05
N ALA A 151 7.22 -1.23 -0.92
CA ALA A 151 7.41 -2.61 -1.34
C ALA A 151 8.86 -2.93 -1.67
N VAL A 152 9.21 -4.19 -1.43
CA VAL A 152 10.47 -4.80 -1.83
C VAL A 152 10.18 -5.90 -2.84
N ASN A 153 10.81 -5.79 -4.03
CA ASN A 153 10.77 -6.83 -5.06
C ASN A 153 12.18 -7.38 -5.27
N PRO A 154 12.44 -8.64 -4.88
CA PRO A 154 13.77 -9.24 -4.99
C PRO A 154 14.20 -9.58 -6.43
N THR A 155 13.28 -9.52 -7.39
CA THR A 155 13.50 -9.87 -8.80
C THR A 155 13.08 -8.74 -9.73
N ALA A 156 13.74 -7.57 -9.60
CA ALA A 156 13.41 -6.42 -10.43
C ALA A 156 13.75 -6.68 -11.90
N SER A 157 12.89 -6.22 -12.83
CA SER A 157 13.13 -6.34 -14.28
C SER A 157 14.34 -5.55 -14.77
N SER A 158 14.85 -4.63 -13.97
CA SER A 158 16.08 -3.86 -14.20
C SER A 158 17.32 -4.45 -13.54
N GLY A 159 17.21 -5.66 -12.94
CA GLY A 159 18.24 -6.31 -12.15
C GLY A 159 18.15 -6.03 -10.65
N GLY A 160 18.66 -6.97 -9.84
CA GLY A 160 18.76 -6.86 -8.40
C GLY A 160 17.42 -6.79 -7.66
N THR A 161 17.43 -6.16 -6.50
CA THR A 161 16.26 -5.94 -5.64
C THR A 161 15.76 -4.50 -5.78
N SER A 162 14.47 -4.30 -6.08
CA SER A 162 13.89 -2.96 -6.10
C SER A 162 13.20 -2.62 -4.80
N TYR A 163 13.37 -1.36 -4.40
CA TYR A 163 12.73 -0.72 -3.25
C TYR A 163 11.85 0.41 -3.77
N GLN A 164 10.59 0.38 -3.41
CA GLN A 164 9.58 1.23 -4.00
C GLN A 164 8.74 1.88 -2.91
N LYS A 165 8.30 3.13 -3.15
CA LYS A 165 7.43 3.88 -2.24
C LYS A 165 6.32 4.57 -3.01
N TRP A 166 5.12 4.56 -2.42
CA TRP A 166 3.92 5.21 -2.94
C TRP A 166 3.21 5.99 -1.86
N VAL A 167 2.35 6.90 -2.29
CA VAL A 167 1.35 7.57 -1.45
C VAL A 167 -0.04 7.31 -2.01
N ARG A 168 -1.01 7.22 -1.12
CA ARG A 168 -2.41 6.99 -1.48
C ARG A 168 -2.96 8.16 -2.28
N VAL A 169 -3.69 7.87 -3.34
CA VAL A 169 -4.46 8.88 -4.08
C VAL A 169 -5.77 9.10 -3.32
N LYS A 170 -6.06 10.36 -3.00
CA LYS A 170 -7.31 10.80 -2.34
C LYS A 170 -8.28 11.32 -3.36
#